data_aa1e9fbd76f570c702c01d5282f9f131
#
_entry.id   aa1e9fbd76f570c702c01d5282f9f131
#
_cell.length_a   1.000
_cell.length_b   1.000
_cell.length_c   1.000
_cell.angle_alpha   90.00
_cell.angle_beta   90.00
_cell.angle_gamma   90.00
#
_symmetry.space_group_name_H-M   'P 1'
#
loop_
_entity.id
_entity.type
_entity.pdbx_description
1 polymer ?
#
loop_
_entity_poly.entity_id
_entity_poly.type
_entity_poly.pdbx_seq_one_letter_code
_entity_poly.pdbx_strand_id
1 'polypeptide(L)'
;MRLFHELLGPLELPDRLERIVSLAPNVTDALFALGVGERVLGRSAFCHRPAEVLSLPVLASYTKARTELLRSLRPDVVFLSTGVQRDQALQLKEEGFPVYALPLPLSPYGILENLSTLGHLLDREERASELAHQLAERYGRLKGRFDLRVYFEMDLGGPITVGRGSYIAQALLHLGLKPIFLDLPQAYFPPDLKEVKRRKPDLFLYEPKPWGRNPLEKARALARERGWNLPVVATDGDELAHYGPMFFAFLEKLADRVAQTLGQG
;
A
#
# COMPACT_ATOMS: atom_id res chain seq x y z
N MET A 1 -15.47 -0.78 -23.43
CA MET A 1 -15.75 0.51 -22.73
C MET A 1 -14.73 1.58 -23.12
N ARG A 2 -15.17 2.84 -23.22
CA ARG A 2 -14.28 3.99 -23.46
C ARG A 2 -14.17 4.80 -22.19
N LEU A 3 -12.93 5.08 -21.75
CA LEU A 3 -12.62 5.77 -20.51
C LEU A 3 -11.59 6.89 -20.76
N PHE A 4 -11.57 7.88 -19.89
CA PHE A 4 -10.49 8.86 -19.84
C PHE A 4 -9.74 8.67 -18.52
N HIS A 5 -8.44 8.45 -18.62
CA HIS A 5 -7.59 8.28 -17.44
C HIS A 5 -6.68 9.50 -17.29
N GLU A 6 -6.62 10.08 -16.10
CA GLU A 6 -5.89 11.32 -15.84
C GLU A 6 -4.41 11.26 -16.26
N LEU A 7 -3.72 10.15 -15.95
CA LEU A 7 -2.32 9.94 -16.32
C LEU A 7 -2.15 9.44 -17.76
N LEU A 8 -3.03 8.53 -18.20
CA LEU A 8 -2.85 7.78 -19.44
C LEU A 8 -3.65 8.35 -20.63
N GLY A 9 -4.54 9.34 -20.40
CA GLY A 9 -5.43 9.90 -21.42
C GLY A 9 -6.54 8.93 -21.84
N PRO A 10 -7.00 8.97 -23.10
CA PRO A 10 -8.05 8.08 -23.58
C PRO A 10 -7.63 6.61 -23.53
N LEU A 11 -8.54 5.76 -23.05
CA LEU A 11 -8.37 4.30 -22.97
C LEU A 11 -9.55 3.61 -23.64
N GLU A 12 -9.27 2.54 -24.35
CA GLU A 12 -10.26 1.62 -24.87
C GLU A 12 -9.99 0.23 -24.28
N LEU A 13 -10.90 -0.27 -23.48
CA LEU A 13 -10.85 -1.60 -22.86
C LEU A 13 -12.07 -2.42 -23.32
N PRO A 14 -11.98 -3.76 -23.33
CA PRO A 14 -13.16 -4.61 -23.52
C PRO A 14 -14.27 -4.25 -22.50
N ASP A 15 -15.52 -4.47 -22.87
CA ASP A 15 -16.64 -4.25 -21.94
C ASP A 15 -16.61 -5.21 -20.76
N ARG A 16 -15.94 -6.35 -20.90
CA ARG A 16 -15.75 -7.34 -19.88
C ARG A 16 -14.27 -7.72 -19.74
N LEU A 17 -13.72 -7.61 -18.53
CA LEU A 17 -12.31 -7.88 -18.24
C LEU A 17 -12.16 -9.28 -17.63
N GLU A 18 -11.81 -10.26 -18.47
CA GLU A 18 -11.65 -11.66 -18.07
C GLU A 18 -10.19 -12.10 -17.99
N ARG A 19 -9.28 -11.38 -18.65
CA ARG A 19 -7.85 -11.69 -18.74
C ARG A 19 -7.06 -10.58 -18.09
N ILE A 20 -6.91 -10.66 -16.78
CA ILE A 20 -6.34 -9.58 -15.96
C ILE A 20 -4.87 -9.89 -15.65
N VAL A 21 -4.00 -8.92 -15.81
CA VAL A 21 -2.66 -8.94 -15.23
C VAL A 21 -2.59 -7.87 -14.15
N SER A 22 -2.10 -8.23 -12.96
CA SER A 22 -1.94 -7.30 -11.85
C SER A 22 -0.47 -7.14 -11.47
N LEU A 23 0.10 -5.97 -11.73
CA LEU A 23 1.50 -5.67 -11.43
C LEU A 23 1.68 -4.87 -10.13
N ALA A 24 0.60 -4.47 -9.48
CA ALA A 24 0.58 -3.71 -8.23
C ALA A 24 0.00 -4.54 -7.08
N PRO A 25 0.71 -4.67 -5.92
CA PRO A 25 0.24 -5.47 -4.78
C PRO A 25 -1.14 -5.08 -4.24
N ASN A 26 -1.41 -3.78 -4.14
CA ASN A 26 -2.68 -3.23 -3.69
C ASN A 26 -3.85 -3.59 -4.61
N VAL A 27 -3.60 -3.61 -5.93
CA VAL A 27 -4.60 -4.02 -6.91
C VAL A 27 -4.83 -5.52 -6.84
N THR A 28 -3.76 -6.30 -6.73
CA THR A 28 -3.86 -7.77 -6.57
C THR A 28 -4.74 -8.13 -5.38
N ASP A 29 -4.49 -7.53 -4.22
CA ASP A 29 -5.31 -7.69 -3.02
C ASP A 29 -6.79 -7.35 -3.29
N ALA A 30 -7.06 -6.21 -3.93
CA ALA A 30 -8.41 -5.78 -4.24
C ALA A 30 -9.14 -6.74 -5.22
N LEU A 31 -8.46 -7.27 -6.25
CA LEU A 31 -9.03 -8.22 -7.20
C LEU A 31 -9.51 -9.51 -6.51
N PHE A 32 -8.70 -10.03 -5.60
CA PHE A 32 -9.08 -11.20 -4.81
C PHE A 32 -10.22 -10.89 -3.83
N ALA A 33 -10.18 -9.74 -3.16
CA ALA A 33 -11.25 -9.30 -2.26
C ALA A 33 -12.59 -9.06 -2.96
N LEU A 34 -12.57 -8.66 -4.25
CA LEU A 34 -13.72 -8.52 -5.11
C LEU A 34 -14.22 -9.85 -5.71
N GLY A 35 -13.51 -10.97 -5.47
CA GLY A 35 -13.89 -12.29 -5.98
C GLY A 35 -13.65 -12.49 -7.47
N VAL A 36 -12.63 -11.84 -8.03
CA VAL A 36 -12.22 -12.00 -9.44
C VAL A 36 -10.80 -12.53 -9.58
N GLY A 37 -10.27 -13.15 -8.52
CA GLY A 37 -8.91 -13.68 -8.49
C GLY A 37 -8.63 -14.74 -9.57
N GLU A 38 -9.64 -15.52 -9.98
CA GLU A 38 -9.54 -16.51 -11.06
C GLU A 38 -9.31 -15.90 -12.45
N ARG A 39 -9.61 -14.61 -12.63
CA ARG A 39 -9.33 -13.90 -13.89
C ARG A 39 -7.89 -13.39 -13.96
N VAL A 40 -7.12 -13.47 -12.85
CA VAL A 40 -5.76 -12.97 -12.78
C VAL A 40 -4.78 -13.97 -13.38
N LEU A 41 -4.15 -13.62 -14.49
CA LEU A 41 -3.24 -14.47 -15.27
C LEU A 41 -1.77 -14.36 -14.85
N GLY A 42 -1.41 -13.29 -14.12
CA GLY A 42 -0.05 -13.05 -13.71
C GLY A 42 0.11 -11.84 -12.83
N ARG A 43 1.27 -11.75 -12.19
CA ARG A 43 1.54 -10.80 -11.11
C ARG A 43 2.94 -10.17 -11.21
N SER A 44 3.21 -9.15 -10.39
CA SER A 44 4.59 -8.73 -10.12
C SER A 44 5.24 -9.60 -9.04
N ALA A 45 6.57 -9.51 -8.93
CA ALA A 45 7.32 -10.19 -7.88
C ALA A 45 6.90 -9.76 -6.45
N PHE A 46 6.29 -8.58 -6.32
CA PHE A 46 5.86 -7.99 -5.04
C PHE A 46 4.40 -8.30 -4.68
N CYS A 47 3.61 -8.83 -5.61
CA CYS A 47 2.27 -9.33 -5.32
C CYS A 47 2.39 -10.70 -4.64
N HIS A 48 2.30 -10.73 -3.33
CA HIS A 48 2.43 -11.96 -2.51
C HIS A 48 1.24 -12.17 -1.59
N ARG A 49 0.22 -11.34 -1.70
CA ARG A 49 -1.04 -11.43 -0.96
C ARG A 49 -2.24 -11.34 -1.90
N PRO A 50 -3.29 -12.13 -1.66
CA PRO A 50 -3.31 -13.27 -0.73
C PRO A 50 -2.39 -14.42 -1.19
N ALA A 51 -2.25 -15.48 -0.40
CA ALA A 51 -1.27 -16.55 -0.66
C ALA A 51 -1.49 -17.28 -2.00
N GLU A 52 -2.72 -17.36 -2.47
CA GLU A 52 -3.13 -17.99 -3.74
C GLU A 52 -2.42 -17.37 -4.95
N VAL A 53 -2.10 -16.08 -4.87
CA VAL A 53 -1.43 -15.37 -5.95
C VAL A 53 -0.02 -15.91 -6.25
N LEU A 54 0.61 -16.58 -5.29
CA LEU A 54 1.97 -17.12 -5.44
C LEU A 54 2.07 -18.21 -6.52
N SER A 55 0.97 -18.86 -6.89
CA SER A 55 0.90 -19.84 -7.97
C SER A 55 0.95 -19.19 -9.36
N LEU A 56 0.71 -17.88 -9.48
CA LEU A 56 0.67 -17.16 -10.73
C LEU A 56 2.08 -16.80 -11.24
N PRO A 57 2.29 -16.74 -12.56
CA PRO A 57 3.58 -16.37 -13.14
C PRO A 57 3.96 -14.93 -12.77
N VAL A 58 5.26 -14.73 -12.51
CA VAL A 58 5.84 -13.42 -12.25
C VAL A 58 6.17 -12.74 -13.58
N LEU A 59 5.49 -11.64 -13.88
CA LEU A 59 5.57 -10.90 -15.13
C LEU A 59 6.37 -9.60 -15.01
N ALA A 60 6.60 -9.10 -13.80
CA ALA A 60 7.33 -7.85 -13.59
C ALA A 60 8.03 -7.81 -12.23
N SER A 61 9.06 -6.96 -12.15
CA SER A 61 9.53 -6.34 -10.91
C SER A 61 8.74 -5.04 -10.65
N TYR A 62 9.20 -4.15 -9.75
CA TYR A 62 8.58 -2.82 -9.57
C TYR A 62 8.68 -1.93 -10.81
N THR A 63 9.78 -2.03 -11.55
CA THR A 63 10.12 -1.05 -12.59
C THR A 63 10.32 -1.68 -13.97
N LYS A 64 10.29 -3.00 -14.07
CA LYS A 64 10.59 -3.69 -15.33
C LYS A 64 9.65 -4.86 -15.57
N ALA A 65 8.91 -4.82 -16.68
CA ALA A 65 8.02 -5.88 -17.11
C ALA A 65 8.70 -6.83 -18.13
N ARG A 66 8.26 -8.09 -18.14
CA ARG A 66 8.60 -9.09 -19.15
C ARG A 66 7.58 -8.98 -20.28
N THR A 67 7.78 -7.99 -21.16
CA THR A 67 6.78 -7.56 -22.15
C THR A 67 6.41 -8.65 -23.14
N GLU A 68 7.34 -9.52 -23.55
CA GLU A 68 7.04 -10.65 -24.44
C GLU A 68 6.09 -11.66 -23.77
N LEU A 69 6.38 -12.02 -22.51
CA LEU A 69 5.51 -12.92 -21.75
C LEU A 69 4.15 -12.27 -21.46
N LEU A 70 4.14 -10.98 -21.14
CA LEU A 70 2.92 -10.21 -20.97
C LEU A 70 2.07 -10.21 -22.24
N ARG A 71 2.69 -10.01 -23.41
CA ARG A 71 2.04 -10.03 -24.73
C ARG A 71 1.46 -11.41 -25.07
N SER A 72 2.18 -12.50 -24.74
CA SER A 72 1.68 -13.86 -24.98
C SER A 72 0.41 -14.19 -24.19
N LEU A 73 0.20 -13.56 -23.04
CA LEU A 73 -1.00 -13.72 -22.25
C LEU A 73 -2.22 -12.98 -22.82
N ARG A 74 -2.04 -12.06 -23.78
CA ARG A 74 -3.12 -11.25 -24.38
C ARG A 74 -4.09 -10.72 -23.31
N PRO A 75 -3.63 -9.90 -22.36
CA PRO A 75 -4.50 -9.39 -21.30
C PRO A 75 -5.53 -8.41 -21.84
N ASP A 76 -6.74 -8.42 -21.26
CA ASP A 76 -7.78 -7.41 -21.47
C ASP A 76 -7.39 -6.10 -20.75
N VAL A 77 -6.66 -6.24 -19.65
CA VAL A 77 -6.14 -5.10 -18.88
C VAL A 77 -4.88 -5.49 -18.09
N VAL A 78 -3.96 -4.54 -17.99
CA VAL A 78 -2.79 -4.58 -17.11
C VAL A 78 -2.96 -3.51 -16.05
N PHE A 79 -3.20 -3.93 -14.82
CA PHE A 79 -3.32 -3.01 -13.69
C PHE A 79 -1.96 -2.69 -13.08
N LEU A 80 -1.75 -1.39 -12.83
CA LEU A 80 -0.62 -0.83 -12.10
C LEU A 80 -1.10 0.20 -11.07
N SER A 81 -0.16 0.89 -10.43
CA SER A 81 -0.41 2.02 -9.55
C SER A 81 0.38 3.25 -10.01
N THR A 82 -0.17 4.46 -9.82
CA THR A 82 0.51 5.71 -10.22
C THR A 82 1.67 6.11 -9.30
N GLY A 83 1.90 5.41 -8.20
CA GLY A 83 3.03 5.68 -7.30
C GLY A 83 4.37 5.36 -7.98
N VAL A 84 5.07 4.38 -7.43
CA VAL A 84 6.39 3.94 -7.96
C VAL A 84 6.33 3.42 -9.41
N GLN A 85 5.15 2.98 -9.87
CA GLN A 85 4.97 2.37 -11.19
C GLN A 85 4.47 3.33 -12.28
N ARG A 86 4.45 4.65 -12.01
CA ARG A 86 3.97 5.65 -12.96
C ARG A 86 4.65 5.55 -14.32
N ASP A 87 5.98 5.50 -14.34
CA ASP A 87 6.75 5.45 -15.57
C ASP A 87 6.58 4.10 -16.29
N GLN A 88 6.47 3.00 -15.55
CA GLN A 88 6.17 1.68 -16.11
C GLN A 88 4.79 1.64 -16.76
N ALA A 89 3.78 2.30 -16.18
CA ALA A 89 2.44 2.39 -16.76
C ALA A 89 2.44 3.15 -18.08
N LEU A 90 3.15 4.27 -18.15
CA LEU A 90 3.32 5.05 -19.38
C LEU A 90 4.05 4.24 -20.47
N GLN A 91 5.17 3.60 -20.13
CA GLN A 91 5.92 2.76 -21.04
C GLN A 91 5.08 1.62 -21.62
N LEU A 92 4.37 0.87 -20.77
CA LEU A 92 3.54 -0.24 -21.23
C LEU A 92 2.40 0.24 -22.13
N LYS A 93 1.83 1.42 -21.85
CA LYS A 93 0.85 2.02 -22.75
C LYS A 93 1.44 2.37 -24.10
N GLU A 94 2.62 2.99 -24.16
CA GLU A 94 3.34 3.30 -25.40
C GLU A 94 3.66 2.04 -26.20
N GLU A 95 3.93 0.92 -25.53
CA GLU A 95 4.13 -0.40 -26.15
C GLU A 95 2.82 -1.07 -26.61
N GLY A 96 1.68 -0.40 -26.46
CA GLY A 96 0.36 -0.84 -26.92
C GLY A 96 -0.37 -1.82 -26.01
N PHE A 97 0.01 -1.92 -24.73
CA PHE A 97 -0.74 -2.72 -23.75
C PHE A 97 -1.98 -1.97 -23.24
N PRO A 98 -3.09 -2.69 -22.94
CA PRO A 98 -4.28 -2.12 -22.33
C PRO A 98 -4.04 -1.85 -20.84
N VAL A 99 -3.48 -0.70 -20.51
CA VAL A 99 -3.04 -0.34 -19.14
C VAL A 99 -4.12 0.45 -18.43
N TYR A 100 -4.35 0.13 -17.15
CA TYR A 100 -5.07 0.98 -16.21
C TYR A 100 -4.27 1.15 -14.91
N ALA A 101 -4.00 2.38 -14.49
CA ALA A 101 -3.17 2.67 -13.32
C ALA A 101 -4.02 3.29 -12.21
N LEU A 102 -4.23 2.57 -11.10
CA LEU A 102 -4.94 3.13 -9.95
C LEU A 102 -4.09 4.20 -9.24
N PRO A 103 -4.70 5.30 -8.79
CA PRO A 103 -3.99 6.36 -8.11
C PRO A 103 -3.39 5.89 -6.78
N LEU A 104 -2.19 6.39 -6.45
CA LEU A 104 -1.66 6.29 -5.09
C LEU A 104 -2.57 7.11 -4.15
N PRO A 105 -3.16 6.51 -3.11
CA PRO A 105 -4.09 7.23 -2.25
C PRO A 105 -3.37 8.30 -1.42
N LEU A 106 -4.06 9.40 -1.14
CA LEU A 106 -3.60 10.46 -0.22
C LEU A 106 -4.13 10.25 1.21
N SER A 107 -5.14 9.41 1.36
CA SER A 107 -5.74 9.03 2.63
C SER A 107 -6.22 7.58 2.58
N PRO A 108 -6.53 6.93 3.71
CA PRO A 108 -7.16 5.61 3.71
C PRO A 108 -8.49 5.53 2.94
N TYR A 109 -9.23 6.63 2.85
CA TYR A 109 -10.46 6.69 2.03
C TYR A 109 -10.18 6.55 0.54
N GLY A 110 -9.03 7.03 0.05
CA GLY A 110 -8.61 6.80 -1.34
C GLY A 110 -8.38 5.32 -1.67
N ILE A 111 -8.12 4.45 -0.68
CA ILE A 111 -8.11 2.99 -0.86
C ILE A 111 -9.53 2.49 -1.19
N LEU A 112 -10.55 3.02 -0.51
CA LEU A 112 -11.95 2.68 -0.75
C LEU A 112 -12.44 3.21 -2.11
N GLU A 113 -11.98 4.39 -2.52
CA GLU A 113 -12.25 4.95 -3.85
C GLU A 113 -11.65 4.07 -4.95
N ASN A 114 -10.42 3.60 -4.77
CA ASN A 114 -9.78 2.64 -5.69
C ASN A 114 -10.55 1.32 -5.76
N LEU A 115 -11.05 0.83 -4.63
CA LEU A 115 -11.88 -0.37 -4.58
C LEU A 115 -13.19 -0.19 -5.35
N SER A 116 -13.85 0.96 -5.20
CA SER A 116 -15.07 1.31 -5.95
C SER A 116 -14.81 1.42 -7.46
N THR A 117 -13.68 2.02 -7.85
CA THR A 117 -13.24 2.11 -9.24
C THR A 117 -13.05 0.71 -9.85
N LEU A 118 -12.38 -0.19 -9.13
CA LEU A 118 -12.21 -1.58 -9.57
C LEU A 118 -13.55 -2.31 -9.65
N GLY A 119 -14.44 -2.09 -8.68
CA GLY A 119 -15.80 -2.64 -8.69
C GLY A 119 -16.54 -2.30 -9.98
N HIS A 120 -16.50 -1.03 -10.38
CA HIS A 120 -17.10 -0.57 -11.63
C HIS A 120 -16.46 -1.17 -12.88
N LEU A 121 -15.12 -1.21 -12.95
CA LEU A 121 -14.41 -1.78 -14.10
C LEU A 121 -14.62 -3.30 -14.28
N LEU A 122 -15.00 -4.01 -13.21
CA LEU A 122 -15.05 -5.47 -13.16
C LEU A 122 -16.46 -6.04 -13.02
N ASP A 123 -17.52 -5.21 -13.11
CA ASP A 123 -18.91 -5.58 -12.85
C ASP A 123 -19.09 -6.19 -11.43
N ARG A 124 -18.53 -5.51 -10.42
CA ARG A 124 -18.54 -5.92 -9.01
C ARG A 124 -18.92 -4.76 -8.07
N GLU A 125 -19.76 -3.82 -8.52
CA GLU A 125 -20.09 -2.60 -7.78
C GLU A 125 -20.74 -2.90 -6.42
N GLU A 126 -21.68 -3.85 -6.37
CA GLU A 126 -22.34 -4.23 -5.12
C GLU A 126 -21.31 -4.79 -4.12
N ARG A 127 -20.45 -5.69 -4.57
CA ARG A 127 -19.39 -6.26 -3.74
C ARG A 127 -18.38 -5.22 -3.27
N ALA A 128 -17.99 -4.30 -4.16
CA ALA A 128 -17.07 -3.21 -3.82
C ALA A 128 -17.69 -2.27 -2.80
N SER A 129 -18.96 -1.91 -2.95
CA SER A 129 -19.69 -1.04 -2.01
C SER A 129 -19.83 -1.69 -0.64
N GLU A 130 -20.23 -2.96 -0.57
CA GLU A 130 -20.34 -3.71 0.67
C GLU A 130 -18.99 -3.78 1.40
N LEU A 131 -17.93 -4.16 0.68
CA LEU A 131 -16.58 -4.26 1.24
C LEU A 131 -16.05 -2.89 1.70
N ALA A 132 -16.25 -1.84 0.89
CA ALA A 132 -15.85 -0.49 1.26
C ALA A 132 -16.54 -0.01 2.56
N HIS A 133 -17.84 -0.31 2.72
CA HIS A 133 -18.59 0.01 3.93
C HIS A 133 -18.01 -0.72 5.15
N GLN A 134 -17.80 -2.04 5.05
CA GLN A 134 -17.20 -2.85 6.12
C GLN A 134 -15.82 -2.33 6.54
N LEU A 135 -14.97 -1.99 5.56
CA LEU A 135 -13.64 -1.46 5.81
C LEU A 135 -13.68 -0.06 6.45
N ALA A 136 -14.60 0.80 6.01
CA ALA A 136 -14.80 2.13 6.60
C ALA A 136 -15.26 2.04 8.08
N GLU A 137 -16.16 1.10 8.40
CA GLU A 137 -16.57 0.86 9.80
C GLU A 137 -15.41 0.36 10.66
N ARG A 138 -14.61 -0.60 10.15
CA ARG A 138 -13.41 -1.09 10.84
C ARG A 138 -12.43 0.05 11.12
N TYR A 139 -12.18 0.88 10.12
CA TYR A 139 -11.31 2.06 10.26
C TYR A 139 -11.88 3.05 11.29
N GLY A 140 -13.19 3.32 11.25
CA GLY A 140 -13.86 4.20 12.21
C GLY A 140 -13.68 3.78 13.68
N ARG A 141 -13.69 2.46 13.96
CA ARG A 141 -13.45 1.93 15.32
C ARG A 141 -12.05 2.17 15.87
N LEU A 142 -11.08 2.45 15.02
CA LEU A 142 -9.69 2.71 15.42
C LEU A 142 -9.43 4.17 15.81
N LYS A 143 -10.40 5.06 15.60
CA LYS A 143 -10.23 6.51 15.80
C LYS A 143 -9.82 6.86 17.23
N GLY A 144 -8.69 7.56 17.37
CA GLY A 144 -8.29 8.17 18.63
C GLY A 144 -7.92 7.18 19.75
N ARG A 145 -7.50 5.95 19.40
CA ARG A 145 -7.08 4.93 20.38
C ARG A 145 -5.86 5.35 21.20
N PHE A 146 -5.05 6.26 20.67
CA PHE A 146 -3.79 6.71 21.28
C PHE A 146 -3.69 8.23 21.29
N ASP A 147 -2.72 8.74 22.04
CA ASP A 147 -2.29 10.14 22.01
C ASP A 147 -0.76 10.20 22.17
N LEU A 148 -0.05 9.85 21.08
CA LEU A 148 1.40 9.70 21.07
C LEU A 148 2.02 10.39 19.86
N ARG A 149 3.22 10.94 20.05
CA ARG A 149 4.06 11.45 18.96
C ARG A 149 4.90 10.29 18.44
N VAL A 150 4.80 10.00 17.14
CA VAL A 150 5.40 8.82 16.55
C VAL A 150 6.43 9.21 15.48
N TYR A 151 7.62 8.65 15.58
CA TYR A 151 8.51 8.58 14.44
C TYR A 151 8.26 7.27 13.69
N PHE A 152 7.76 7.39 12.47
CA PHE A 152 7.58 6.27 11.55
C PHE A 152 8.74 6.24 10.54
N GLU A 153 9.29 5.04 10.33
CA GLU A 153 10.33 4.78 9.34
C GLU A 153 10.04 3.47 8.61
N MET A 154 10.10 3.49 7.29
CA MET A 154 10.08 2.29 6.46
C MET A 154 11.39 2.13 5.70
N ASP A 155 11.81 0.87 5.49
CA ASP A 155 13.01 0.51 4.74
C ASP A 155 12.67 0.24 3.27
N LEU A 156 12.92 1.22 2.40
CA LEU A 156 12.80 1.08 0.95
C LEU A 156 14.16 1.01 0.23
N GLY A 157 15.19 0.50 0.91
CA GLY A 157 16.59 0.52 0.45
C GLY A 157 17.42 1.58 1.15
N GLY A 158 16.80 2.25 2.09
CA GLY A 158 17.25 3.26 3.02
C GLY A 158 16.06 3.74 3.83
N PRO A 159 16.29 4.53 4.89
CA PRO A 159 15.21 5.02 5.73
C PRO A 159 14.35 6.04 4.98
N ILE A 160 13.05 5.83 4.97
CA ILE A 160 12.03 6.75 4.46
C ILE A 160 11.01 7.00 5.55
N THR A 161 10.63 8.26 5.73
CA THR A 161 9.57 8.67 6.64
C THR A 161 8.42 9.34 5.89
N VAL A 162 7.38 9.75 6.62
CA VAL A 162 6.15 10.31 6.05
C VAL A 162 5.84 11.70 6.58
N GLY A 163 5.37 12.56 5.71
CA GLY A 163 4.75 13.83 6.06
C GLY A 163 3.24 13.82 5.79
N ARG A 164 2.59 14.97 5.91
CA ARG A 164 1.12 15.06 5.86
C ARG A 164 0.48 14.63 4.54
N GLY A 165 1.23 14.63 3.44
CA GLY A 165 0.75 14.20 2.12
C GLY A 165 0.63 12.69 1.93
N SER A 166 0.96 11.88 2.95
CA SER A 166 0.93 10.42 2.89
C SER A 166 -0.35 9.84 3.50
N TYR A 167 -0.94 8.85 2.84
CA TYR A 167 -2.06 8.08 3.42
C TYR A 167 -1.66 7.37 4.73
N ILE A 168 -0.38 6.97 4.86
CA ILE A 168 0.16 6.37 6.08
C ILE A 168 0.10 7.39 7.23
N ALA A 169 0.55 8.62 6.99
CA ALA A 169 0.50 9.66 8.01
C ALA A 169 -0.94 9.96 8.44
N GLN A 170 -1.89 9.98 7.49
CA GLN A 170 -3.31 10.17 7.79
C GLN A 170 -3.90 9.00 8.60
N ALA A 171 -3.51 7.76 8.26
CA ALA A 171 -3.93 6.58 9.01
C ALA A 171 -3.39 6.60 10.45
N LEU A 172 -2.10 6.88 10.62
CA LEU A 172 -1.49 6.97 11.95
C LEU A 172 -2.16 8.08 12.79
N LEU A 173 -2.38 9.26 12.18
CA LEU A 173 -3.08 10.36 12.85
C LEU A 173 -4.50 9.98 13.27
N HIS A 174 -5.23 9.23 12.45
CA HIS A 174 -6.56 8.73 12.80
C HIS A 174 -6.55 7.83 14.05
N LEU A 175 -5.53 7.01 14.21
CA LEU A 175 -5.34 6.19 15.42
C LEU A 175 -4.94 7.03 16.64
N GLY A 176 -4.57 8.32 16.47
CA GLY A 176 -3.98 9.16 17.51
C GLY A 176 -2.46 8.98 17.65
N LEU A 177 -1.83 8.25 16.73
CA LEU A 177 -0.38 8.17 16.58
C LEU A 177 0.07 9.34 15.68
N LYS A 178 0.51 10.43 16.29
CA LYS A 178 0.81 11.71 15.61
C LYS A 178 2.22 11.68 14.98
N PRO A 179 2.37 11.49 13.64
CA PRO A 179 3.69 11.52 13.01
C PRO A 179 4.40 12.86 13.27
N ILE A 180 5.67 12.80 13.64
CA ILE A 180 6.42 13.99 14.05
C ILE A 180 6.72 14.96 12.91
N PHE A 181 6.50 14.60 11.65
CA PHE A 181 6.72 15.41 10.45
C PHE A 181 5.43 15.86 9.75
N LEU A 182 4.29 15.93 10.45
CA LEU A 182 3.02 16.40 9.89
C LEU A 182 3.03 17.87 9.42
N ASP A 183 3.99 18.66 9.88
CA ASP A 183 4.22 20.03 9.41
C ASP A 183 4.78 20.07 7.98
N LEU A 184 5.40 18.99 7.50
CA LEU A 184 5.98 18.89 6.17
C LEU A 184 4.94 18.41 5.13
N PRO A 185 4.82 19.10 3.97
CA PRO A 185 3.84 18.75 2.94
C PRO A 185 4.19 17.50 2.13
N GLN A 186 5.46 17.12 2.10
CA GLN A 186 5.94 15.93 1.37
C GLN A 186 5.23 14.66 1.87
N ALA A 187 4.91 13.75 0.96
CA ALA A 187 4.33 12.46 1.33
C ALA A 187 5.40 11.52 1.91
N TYR A 188 6.53 11.41 1.21
CA TYR A 188 7.63 10.48 1.54
C TYR A 188 8.97 11.16 1.32
N PHE A 189 9.90 10.99 2.27
CA PHE A 189 11.24 11.58 2.17
C PHE A 189 12.24 10.86 3.11
N PRO A 190 13.56 10.93 2.82
CA PRO A 190 14.60 10.48 3.74
C PRO A 190 14.61 11.37 5.00
N PRO A 191 14.60 10.77 6.21
CA PRO A 191 14.60 11.55 7.45
C PRO A 191 15.96 12.15 7.77
N ASP A 192 15.98 13.36 8.34
CA ASP A 192 17.13 13.85 9.11
C ASP A 192 17.03 13.30 10.55
N LEU A 193 17.92 12.38 10.92
CA LEU A 193 17.93 11.75 12.24
C LEU A 193 18.22 12.74 13.39
N LYS A 194 18.92 13.86 13.12
CA LYS A 194 19.11 14.94 14.12
C LYS A 194 17.77 15.62 14.40
N GLU A 195 17.01 15.86 13.36
CA GLU A 195 15.67 16.45 13.47
C GLU A 195 14.70 15.50 14.18
N VAL A 196 14.75 14.19 13.90
CA VAL A 196 13.97 13.19 14.65
C VAL A 196 14.24 13.30 16.15
N LYS A 197 15.52 13.35 16.56
CA LYS A 197 15.92 13.49 17.97
C LYS A 197 15.43 14.81 18.57
N ARG A 198 15.51 15.90 17.82
CA ARG A 198 15.03 17.22 18.25
C ARG A 198 13.52 17.24 18.50
N ARG A 199 12.76 16.52 17.65
CA ARG A 199 11.30 16.44 17.73
C ARG A 199 10.78 15.52 18.84
N LYS A 200 11.64 14.75 19.49
CA LYS A 200 11.33 13.91 20.66
C LYS A 200 10.06 13.06 20.49
N PRO A 201 10.06 12.04 19.63
CA PRO A 201 8.94 11.10 19.53
C PRO A 201 8.80 10.28 20.82
N ASP A 202 7.57 9.85 21.11
CA ASP A 202 7.23 8.95 22.23
C ASP A 202 7.39 7.48 21.83
N LEU A 203 7.32 7.19 20.52
CA LEU A 203 7.34 5.85 19.95
C LEU A 203 8.13 5.83 18.65
N PHE A 204 8.95 4.80 18.45
CA PHE A 204 9.53 4.46 17.16
C PHE A 204 8.74 3.31 16.51
N LEU A 205 8.10 3.61 15.39
CA LEU A 205 7.38 2.66 14.56
C LEU A 205 8.20 2.35 13.30
N TYR A 206 8.55 1.08 13.11
CA TYR A 206 9.40 0.64 12.02
C TYR A 206 8.69 -0.36 11.10
N GLU A 207 8.76 -0.11 9.80
CA GLU A 207 8.33 -1.05 8.77
C GLU A 207 9.54 -1.58 7.99
N PRO A 208 9.90 -2.86 8.14
CA PRO A 208 11.00 -3.47 7.39
C PRO A 208 10.62 -3.71 5.94
N LYS A 209 11.59 -4.04 5.11
CA LYS A 209 11.32 -4.60 3.78
C LYS A 209 10.45 -5.85 3.88
N PRO A 210 9.64 -6.14 2.86
CA PRO A 210 8.99 -7.45 2.74
C PRO A 210 10.00 -8.57 2.94
N TRP A 211 9.59 -9.66 3.58
CA TRP A 211 10.44 -10.84 3.87
C TRP A 211 11.63 -10.57 4.81
N GLY A 212 11.65 -9.44 5.50
CA GLY A 212 12.62 -9.17 6.56
C GLY A 212 12.49 -10.15 7.72
N ARG A 213 13.63 -10.65 8.22
CA ARG A 213 13.63 -11.51 9.42
C ARG A 213 13.74 -10.67 10.68
N ASN A 214 13.05 -11.09 11.75
CA ASN A 214 13.10 -10.47 13.08
C ASN A 214 12.92 -8.94 13.06
N PRO A 215 11.80 -8.40 12.52
CA PRO A 215 11.61 -6.96 12.34
C PRO A 215 11.75 -6.16 13.63
N LEU A 216 11.23 -6.66 14.75
CA LEU A 216 11.31 -5.98 16.04
C LEU A 216 12.76 -5.90 16.55
N GLU A 217 13.54 -6.97 16.41
CA GLU A 217 14.97 -6.96 16.80
C GLU A 217 15.78 -5.99 15.94
N LYS A 218 15.49 -5.93 14.63
CA LYS A 218 16.10 -4.95 13.73
C LYS A 218 15.75 -3.52 14.16
N ALA A 219 14.50 -3.24 14.45
CA ALA A 219 14.05 -1.93 14.90
C ALA A 219 14.71 -1.52 16.23
N ARG A 220 14.80 -2.45 17.20
CA ARG A 220 15.49 -2.24 18.48
C ARG A 220 16.99 -2.00 18.29
N ALA A 221 17.63 -2.71 17.37
CA ALA A 221 19.04 -2.49 17.04
C ALA A 221 19.27 -1.07 16.47
N LEU A 222 18.43 -0.64 15.53
CA LEU A 222 18.45 0.72 14.99
C LEU A 222 18.25 1.79 16.07
N ALA A 223 17.31 1.58 16.99
CA ALA A 223 17.08 2.52 18.11
C ALA A 223 18.32 2.61 19.01
N ARG A 224 18.95 1.48 19.37
CA ARG A 224 20.20 1.46 20.17
C ARG A 224 21.35 2.16 19.46
N GLU A 225 21.57 1.87 18.19
CA GLU A 225 22.62 2.49 17.37
C GLU A 225 22.48 4.01 17.31
N ARG A 226 21.23 4.50 17.24
CA ARG A 226 20.91 5.95 17.21
C ARG A 226 20.85 6.60 18.59
N GLY A 227 21.09 5.83 19.66
CA GLY A 227 21.02 6.31 21.04
C GLY A 227 19.62 6.71 21.48
N TRP A 228 18.58 6.04 20.98
CA TRP A 228 17.18 6.31 21.34
C TRP A 228 16.71 5.36 22.43
N ASN A 229 16.20 5.94 23.50
CA ASN A 229 15.59 5.22 24.62
C ASN A 229 14.08 5.48 24.64
N LEU A 230 13.36 4.82 23.73
CA LEU A 230 11.91 4.93 23.60
C LEU A 230 11.30 3.57 23.21
N PRO A 231 10.01 3.35 23.43
CA PRO A 231 9.32 2.17 22.97
C PRO A 231 9.47 1.97 21.46
N VAL A 232 9.56 0.70 21.04
CA VAL A 232 9.74 0.33 19.64
C VAL A 232 8.66 -0.66 19.23
N VAL A 233 7.98 -0.36 18.15
CA VAL A 233 7.02 -1.26 17.49
C VAL A 233 7.50 -1.49 16.06
N ALA A 234 7.35 -2.72 15.58
CA ALA A 234 7.63 -3.06 14.19
C ALA A 234 6.43 -3.78 13.56
N THR A 235 6.21 -3.52 12.28
CA THR A 235 5.33 -4.32 11.43
C THR A 235 6.08 -5.57 10.93
N ASP A 236 5.37 -6.51 10.29
CA ASP A 236 6.01 -7.69 9.69
C ASP A 236 6.62 -7.41 8.30
N GLY A 237 6.49 -6.17 7.84
CA GLY A 237 6.97 -5.68 6.56
C GLY A 237 5.89 -5.63 5.50
N ASP A 238 5.89 -4.52 4.74
CA ASP A 238 4.90 -4.25 3.70
C ASP A 238 3.45 -4.33 4.21
N GLU A 239 3.21 -3.84 5.43
CA GLU A 239 1.86 -3.74 6.00
C GLU A 239 1.30 -2.33 5.80
N LEU A 240 2.07 -1.29 6.15
CA LEU A 240 1.64 0.10 5.97
C LEU A 240 1.94 0.63 4.56
N ALA A 241 2.97 0.11 3.90
CA ALA A 241 3.24 0.42 2.49
C ALA A 241 2.24 -0.27 1.52
N HIS A 242 1.44 -1.23 2.01
CA HIS A 242 0.41 -1.94 1.25
C HIS A 242 -0.93 -1.19 1.33
N TYR A 243 -1.34 -0.53 0.26
CA TYR A 243 -2.56 0.30 0.19
C TYR A 243 -3.73 -0.36 -0.55
N GLY A 244 -3.92 -1.66 -0.32
CA GLY A 244 -5.09 -2.44 -0.72
C GLY A 244 -6.08 -2.65 0.45
N PRO A 245 -7.17 -3.42 0.24
CA PRO A 245 -8.15 -3.74 1.28
C PRO A 245 -7.57 -4.31 2.58
N MET A 246 -6.48 -5.09 2.50
CA MET A 246 -5.81 -5.64 3.69
C MET A 246 -5.18 -4.58 4.59
N PHE A 247 -4.94 -3.36 4.10
CA PHE A 247 -4.40 -2.25 4.88
C PHE A 247 -5.16 -2.00 6.18
N PHE A 248 -6.49 -2.11 6.15
CA PHE A 248 -7.33 -1.87 7.34
C PHE A 248 -7.13 -2.94 8.41
N ALA A 249 -6.92 -4.20 8.03
CA ALA A 249 -6.56 -5.27 8.97
C ALA A 249 -5.15 -5.06 9.54
N PHE A 250 -4.22 -4.54 8.76
CA PHE A 250 -2.88 -4.20 9.24
C PHE A 250 -2.90 -3.04 10.23
N LEU A 251 -3.79 -2.07 10.06
CA LEU A 251 -3.97 -1.00 11.05
C LEU A 251 -4.53 -1.53 12.38
N GLU A 252 -5.47 -2.47 12.37
CA GLU A 252 -5.95 -3.13 13.59
C GLU A 252 -4.80 -3.85 14.31
N LYS A 253 -4.05 -4.66 13.58
CA LYS A 253 -2.87 -5.37 14.09
C LYS A 253 -1.80 -4.42 14.64
N LEU A 254 -1.56 -3.30 13.96
CA LEU A 254 -0.66 -2.26 14.45
C LEU A 254 -1.15 -1.67 15.77
N ALA A 255 -2.44 -1.34 15.86
CA ALA A 255 -3.01 -0.77 17.07
C ALA A 255 -2.85 -1.72 18.26
N ASP A 256 -3.05 -3.03 18.07
CA ASP A 256 -2.87 -4.02 19.11
C ASP A 256 -1.40 -4.16 19.54
N ARG A 257 -0.46 -4.13 18.59
CA ARG A 257 1.00 -4.12 18.88
C ARG A 257 1.42 -2.89 19.69
N VAL A 258 0.89 -1.72 19.34
CA VAL A 258 1.15 -0.49 20.10
C VAL A 258 0.60 -0.61 21.52
N ALA A 259 -0.65 -1.05 21.70
CA ALA A 259 -1.27 -1.25 23.02
C ALA A 259 -0.45 -2.22 23.89
N GLN A 260 -0.03 -3.37 23.34
CA GLN A 260 0.82 -4.34 24.04
C GLN A 260 2.17 -3.74 24.45
N THR A 261 2.81 -2.97 23.56
CA THR A 261 4.11 -2.34 23.84
C THR A 261 4.02 -1.30 24.97
N LEU A 262 2.88 -0.64 25.09
CA LEU A 262 2.61 0.37 26.13
C LEU A 262 2.04 -0.22 27.43
N GLY A 263 1.81 -1.54 27.51
CA GLY A 263 1.18 -2.20 28.66
C GLY A 263 -0.30 -1.85 28.83
N GLN A 264 -0.99 -1.52 27.73
CA GLN A 264 -2.41 -1.14 27.67
C GLN A 264 -3.30 -2.27 27.13
N GLY A 265 -2.78 -3.47 27.02
CA GLY A 265 -3.48 -4.66 26.51
C GLY A 265 -4.20 -5.46 27.58
#